data_e1fa890ded182333547b96a25d5243a9
#
_entry.id   e1fa890ded182333547b96a25d5243a9
#
_cell.length_a   1.000
_cell.length_b   1.000
_cell.length_c   1.000
_cell.angle_alpha   90.00
_cell.angle_beta   90.00
_cell.angle_gamma   90.00
#
_symmetry.space_group_name_H-M   'P 1'
#
loop_
_entity.id
_entity.type
_entity.pdbx_description
1 polymer ?
#
loop_
_entity_poly.entity_id
_entity_poly.type
_entity_poly.pdbx_seq_one_letter_code
_entity_poly.pdbx_strand_id
1 'polypeptide(L)'
;MTSTSYARPERTPFWSALFTDRRIAPALGLGSTSGIPFLLVYATQSAWLSDAGVSIAAIGLLSELTLAYKFKFVWAPFLDRYDPPLLGRVLGRRRGWIVVAQSGVMAMLVGIAFGDPAQWLAWTIGFSLALGFAGATLDLVIDGWRITSVRPPEKQAVLSSWTEIGWRLGNLAAGAGALLLADRLGWRGAYLAMGALMSVGMVAAVLAPEPSSDKRPHPPRAGFVDTVWAPIRELLGRLGPMAPAILLLIAGFRMPGYVASAMAIPLFKHQGFSNTDIATVTKLFGFWIGLGGTFLAGALIPRIGMFPSLLIGTVAGSASHLSLAYLAAHGGDGGAAFWTFAVTVGIDGFAYAFASVVLITYMSTLASTEHAASQFGLLTSLCAFPGSVLAGLSGFVVERTGFTWFFVGTSLIGLPVALLAFSVWIKVGLSDETAPPADTRS
;
A
#
# COMPACT_ATOMS: atom_id res chain seq x y z
N MET A 1 17.65 -24.69 -40.24
CA MET A 1 18.18 -23.57 -39.48
C MET A 1 17.30 -22.34 -39.78
N THR A 2 16.26 -22.16 -39.03
CA THR A 2 15.45 -20.93 -39.03
C THR A 2 15.38 -20.44 -37.58
N SER A 3 16.13 -19.39 -37.30
CA SER A 3 16.17 -18.72 -36.01
C SER A 3 14.79 -18.10 -35.73
N THR A 4 14.03 -18.72 -34.87
CA THR A 4 12.82 -18.09 -34.29
C THR A 4 13.31 -16.95 -33.42
N SER A 5 13.29 -15.74 -33.97
CA SER A 5 13.50 -14.50 -33.26
C SER A 5 12.38 -14.40 -32.21
N TYR A 6 12.72 -14.64 -30.94
CA TYR A 6 11.90 -14.20 -29.82
C TYR A 6 11.83 -12.67 -29.90
N ALA A 7 10.72 -12.17 -30.42
CA ALA A 7 10.42 -10.77 -30.40
C ALA A 7 10.48 -10.31 -28.93
N ARG A 8 11.49 -9.54 -28.56
CA ARG A 8 11.55 -8.88 -27.26
C ARG A 8 10.26 -8.09 -27.12
N PRO A 9 9.50 -8.25 -26.01
CA PRO A 9 8.29 -7.48 -25.81
C PRO A 9 8.62 -6.00 -25.99
N GLU A 10 7.79 -5.30 -26.75
CA GLU A 10 7.91 -3.85 -26.98
C GLU A 10 7.99 -3.15 -25.61
N ARG A 11 9.16 -2.66 -25.27
CA ARG A 11 9.44 -1.94 -24.04
C ARG A 11 8.88 -0.54 -24.18
N THR A 12 7.60 -0.34 -23.86
CA THR A 12 7.07 1.01 -23.71
C THR A 12 7.82 1.69 -22.56
N PRO A 13 8.54 2.78 -22.79
CA PRO A 13 9.20 3.52 -21.72
C PRO A 13 8.19 3.92 -20.66
N PHE A 14 8.57 3.87 -19.38
CA PHE A 14 7.69 4.16 -18.24
C PHE A 14 6.89 5.47 -18.41
N TRP A 15 7.54 6.52 -18.92
CA TRP A 15 6.93 7.84 -19.14
C TRP A 15 5.97 7.87 -20.33
N SER A 16 6.28 7.15 -21.40
CA SER A 16 5.39 7.10 -22.57
C SER A 16 4.10 6.32 -22.27
N ALA A 17 4.13 5.40 -21.30
CA ALA A 17 2.94 4.66 -20.88
C ALA A 17 1.80 5.60 -20.43
N LEU A 18 2.11 6.77 -19.84
CA LEU A 18 1.11 7.76 -19.44
C LEU A 18 0.23 8.22 -20.62
N PHE A 19 0.80 8.30 -21.80
CA PHE A 19 0.12 8.78 -23.01
C PHE A 19 -0.37 7.66 -23.93
N THR A 20 0.16 6.46 -23.78
CA THR A 20 -0.13 5.33 -24.66
C THR A 20 -1.06 4.29 -24.04
N ASP A 21 -1.07 4.12 -22.71
CA ASP A 21 -1.93 3.17 -22.01
C ASP A 21 -3.08 3.89 -21.29
N ARG A 22 -4.30 3.68 -21.78
CA ARG A 22 -5.54 4.27 -21.23
C ARG A 22 -5.81 3.94 -19.75
N ARG A 23 -5.07 3.01 -19.15
CA ARG A 23 -5.21 2.58 -17.75
C ARG A 23 -4.41 3.46 -16.80
N ILE A 24 -3.38 4.12 -17.27
CA ILE A 24 -2.43 4.85 -16.41
C ILE A 24 -3.07 6.07 -15.73
N ALA A 25 -3.75 6.93 -16.50
CA ALA A 25 -4.42 8.10 -15.93
C ALA A 25 -5.50 7.72 -14.90
N PRO A 26 -6.40 6.74 -15.19
CA PRO A 26 -7.28 6.20 -14.16
C PRO A 26 -6.55 5.62 -12.94
N ALA A 27 -5.45 4.88 -13.13
CA ALA A 27 -4.68 4.31 -12.02
C ALA A 27 -4.12 5.39 -11.09
N LEU A 28 -3.61 6.49 -11.65
CA LEU A 28 -3.13 7.65 -10.88
C LEU A 28 -4.29 8.29 -10.08
N GLY A 29 -5.43 8.53 -10.73
CA GLY A 29 -6.61 9.14 -10.08
C GLY A 29 -7.24 8.23 -9.02
N LEU A 30 -7.37 6.93 -9.28
CA LEU A 30 -7.87 5.96 -8.30
C LEU A 30 -6.90 5.81 -7.13
N GLY A 31 -5.60 5.74 -7.40
CA GLY A 31 -4.58 5.73 -6.36
C GLY A 31 -4.66 6.96 -5.46
N SER A 32 -4.85 8.17 -6.04
CA SER A 32 -4.93 9.38 -5.24
C SER A 32 -6.11 9.38 -4.26
N THR A 33 -7.26 8.87 -4.68
CA THR A 33 -8.42 8.79 -3.79
C THR A 33 -8.37 7.62 -2.82
N SER A 34 -7.62 6.55 -3.11
CA SER A 34 -7.34 5.46 -2.16
C SER A 34 -6.47 5.94 -0.98
N GLY A 35 -5.51 6.86 -1.23
CA GLY A 35 -4.65 7.41 -0.19
C GLY A 35 -5.35 8.36 0.82
N ILE A 36 -6.51 8.92 0.47
CA ILE A 36 -7.18 9.96 1.29
C ILE A 36 -7.80 9.40 2.58
N PRO A 37 -8.64 8.36 2.57
CA PRO A 37 -9.40 7.94 3.75
C PRO A 37 -8.52 7.50 4.91
N PHE A 38 -7.40 6.84 4.63
CA PHE A 38 -6.52 6.29 5.65
C PHE A 38 -6.00 7.34 6.63
N LEU A 39 -5.45 8.46 6.12
CA LEU A 39 -4.94 9.54 6.97
C LEU A 39 -6.06 10.32 7.64
N LEU A 40 -7.21 10.47 7.00
CA LEU A 40 -8.37 11.16 7.56
C LEU A 40 -9.03 10.40 8.71
N VAL A 41 -8.83 9.08 8.82
CA VAL A 41 -9.27 8.26 9.97
C VAL A 41 -8.18 8.16 11.04
N TYR A 42 -6.92 8.45 10.71
CA TYR A 42 -5.78 8.26 11.60
C TYR A 42 -5.16 9.59 12.03
N ALA A 43 -4.11 10.01 11.34
CA ALA A 43 -3.28 11.14 11.80
C ALA A 43 -4.00 12.48 11.75
N THR A 44 -4.74 12.78 10.68
CA THR A 44 -5.45 14.04 10.50
C THR A 44 -6.62 14.15 11.48
N GLN A 45 -7.34 13.03 11.70
CA GLN A 45 -8.41 13.01 12.68
C GLN A 45 -7.90 13.18 14.10
N SER A 46 -6.75 12.59 14.44
CA SER A 46 -6.12 12.75 15.76
C SER A 46 -5.83 14.22 16.07
N ALA A 47 -5.41 15.01 15.06
CA ALA A 47 -5.20 16.44 15.22
C ALA A 47 -6.54 17.16 15.53
N TRP A 48 -7.61 16.87 14.77
CA TRP A 48 -8.91 17.45 15.03
C TRP A 48 -9.47 17.10 16.42
N LEU A 49 -9.37 15.84 16.82
CA LEU A 49 -9.82 15.40 18.15
C LEU A 49 -9.03 16.08 19.27
N SER A 50 -7.73 16.32 19.06
CA SER A 50 -6.89 17.07 20.00
C SER A 50 -7.34 18.52 20.11
N ASP A 51 -7.61 19.20 18.99
CA ASP A 51 -8.13 20.58 18.96
C ASP A 51 -9.51 20.67 19.64
N ALA A 52 -10.33 19.62 19.53
CA ALA A 52 -11.63 19.53 20.19
C ALA A 52 -11.56 19.19 21.69
N GLY A 53 -10.34 19.02 22.24
CA GLY A 53 -10.14 18.72 23.67
C GLY A 53 -10.46 17.28 24.05
N VAL A 54 -10.51 16.34 23.10
CA VAL A 54 -10.71 14.91 23.38
C VAL A 54 -9.47 14.35 24.08
N SER A 55 -9.65 13.51 25.09
CA SER A 55 -8.55 12.93 25.86
C SER A 55 -7.59 12.11 24.99
N ILE A 56 -6.30 12.15 25.29
CA ILE A 56 -5.26 11.40 24.58
C ILE A 56 -5.56 9.90 24.60
N ALA A 57 -6.09 9.38 25.69
CA ALA A 57 -6.49 7.96 25.79
C ALA A 57 -7.58 7.60 24.79
N ALA A 58 -8.62 8.47 24.62
CA ALA A 58 -9.67 8.25 23.63
C ALA A 58 -9.12 8.35 22.20
N ILE A 59 -8.24 9.32 21.91
CA ILE A 59 -7.58 9.44 20.61
C ILE A 59 -6.75 8.17 20.31
N GLY A 60 -6.02 7.64 21.29
CA GLY A 60 -5.26 6.40 21.17
C GLY A 60 -6.15 5.21 20.81
N LEU A 61 -7.29 5.05 21.48
CA LEU A 61 -8.27 3.98 21.14
C LEU A 61 -8.87 4.15 19.74
N LEU A 62 -9.11 5.39 19.33
CA LEU A 62 -9.65 5.69 18.00
C LEU A 62 -8.64 5.42 16.88
N SER A 63 -7.35 5.44 17.15
CA SER A 63 -6.33 5.06 16.16
C SER A 63 -6.47 3.59 15.72
N GLU A 64 -7.09 2.73 16.55
CA GLU A 64 -7.36 1.34 16.21
C GLU A 64 -8.46 1.16 15.15
N LEU A 65 -9.17 2.23 14.74
CA LEU A 65 -10.10 2.19 13.60
C LEU A 65 -9.42 1.78 12.30
N THR A 66 -8.09 1.93 12.22
CA THR A 66 -7.28 1.42 11.09
C THR A 66 -7.22 -0.10 11.00
N LEU A 67 -7.68 -0.83 12.03
CA LEU A 67 -7.77 -2.30 12.01
C LEU A 67 -8.64 -2.81 10.85
N ALA A 68 -9.64 -2.04 10.39
CA ALA A 68 -10.43 -2.39 9.22
C ALA A 68 -9.54 -2.71 8.00
N TYR A 69 -8.45 -1.96 7.80
CA TYR A 69 -7.50 -2.22 6.72
C TYR A 69 -6.73 -3.53 6.86
N LYS A 70 -6.53 -4.02 8.08
CA LYS A 70 -5.83 -5.29 8.35
C LYS A 70 -6.75 -6.50 8.17
N PHE A 71 -8.06 -6.32 8.38
CA PHE A 71 -9.06 -7.39 8.27
C PHE A 71 -9.86 -7.36 6.98
N LYS A 72 -9.52 -6.49 6.04
CA LYS A 72 -10.26 -6.31 4.78
C LYS A 72 -10.42 -7.58 3.96
N PHE A 73 -9.53 -8.55 4.10
CA PHE A 73 -9.62 -9.86 3.42
C PHE A 73 -10.89 -10.66 3.78
N VAL A 74 -11.53 -10.37 4.92
CA VAL A 74 -12.73 -11.09 5.38
C VAL A 74 -13.93 -10.83 4.47
N TRP A 75 -14.10 -9.60 3.98
CA TRP A 75 -15.22 -9.25 3.10
C TRP A 75 -14.82 -9.11 1.62
N ALA A 76 -13.54 -9.14 1.30
CA ALA A 76 -13.05 -9.08 -0.07
C ALA A 76 -13.68 -10.13 -1.01
N PRO A 77 -13.94 -11.39 -0.58
CA PRO A 77 -14.58 -12.41 -1.43
C PRO A 77 -15.97 -12.02 -1.94
N PHE A 78 -16.69 -11.18 -1.20
CA PHE A 78 -18.00 -10.68 -1.65
C PHE A 78 -17.86 -9.71 -2.82
N LEU A 79 -16.79 -8.89 -2.84
CA LEU A 79 -16.51 -7.92 -3.90
C LEU A 79 -16.04 -8.60 -5.20
N ASP A 80 -15.38 -9.76 -5.07
CA ASP A 80 -15.00 -10.58 -6.23
C ASP A 80 -16.18 -11.37 -6.80
N ARG A 81 -17.17 -11.72 -5.96
CA ARG A 81 -18.25 -12.62 -6.32
C ARG A 81 -19.51 -11.92 -6.78
N TYR A 82 -19.90 -10.83 -6.11
CA TYR A 82 -21.17 -10.17 -6.34
C TYR A 82 -21.01 -8.89 -7.15
N ASP A 83 -21.99 -8.62 -8.01
CA ASP A 83 -22.08 -7.35 -8.72
C ASP A 83 -22.59 -6.25 -7.81
N PRO A 84 -22.10 -5.01 -7.97
CA PRO A 84 -22.61 -3.88 -7.21
C PRO A 84 -24.06 -3.59 -7.60
N PRO A 85 -24.93 -3.28 -6.60
CA PRO A 85 -26.34 -2.97 -6.86
C PRO A 85 -26.46 -1.85 -7.89
N LEU A 86 -27.40 -1.99 -8.84
CA LEU A 86 -27.74 -1.04 -9.90
C LEU A 86 -26.60 -0.74 -10.89
N LEU A 87 -25.37 -0.52 -10.42
CA LEU A 87 -24.23 -0.06 -11.23
C LEU A 87 -23.52 -1.20 -11.99
N GLY A 88 -23.64 -2.44 -11.55
CA GLY A 88 -22.97 -3.58 -12.17
C GLY A 88 -23.38 -3.78 -13.64
N ARG A 89 -24.65 -3.49 -13.99
CA ARG A 89 -25.17 -3.61 -15.36
C ARG A 89 -24.66 -2.52 -16.30
N VAL A 90 -24.36 -1.33 -15.77
CA VAL A 90 -23.98 -0.15 -16.57
C VAL A 90 -22.47 0.01 -16.66
N LEU A 91 -21.79 -0.14 -15.53
CA LEU A 91 -20.35 0.12 -15.41
C LEU A 91 -19.49 -1.15 -15.41
N GLY A 92 -20.10 -2.32 -15.25
CA GLY A 92 -19.40 -3.56 -14.96
C GLY A 92 -19.10 -3.71 -13.45
N ARG A 93 -18.55 -4.88 -13.06
CA ARG A 93 -18.37 -5.21 -11.65
C ARG A 93 -17.31 -4.34 -10.97
N ARG A 94 -16.09 -4.26 -11.55
CA ARG A 94 -14.96 -3.57 -10.91
C ARG A 94 -15.20 -2.07 -10.79
N ARG A 95 -15.56 -1.44 -11.90
CA ARG A 95 -15.85 -0.01 -11.92
C ARG A 95 -17.05 0.34 -11.05
N GLY A 96 -18.11 -0.48 -11.13
CA GLY A 96 -19.30 -0.29 -10.31
C GLY A 96 -19.00 -0.35 -8.81
N TRP A 97 -18.20 -1.31 -8.33
CA TRP A 97 -17.77 -1.35 -6.94
C TRP A 97 -16.89 -0.18 -6.54
N ILE A 98 -15.98 0.30 -7.43
CA ILE A 98 -15.19 1.51 -7.18
C ILE A 98 -16.11 2.71 -6.95
N VAL A 99 -17.12 2.91 -7.82
CA VAL A 99 -18.07 4.03 -7.68
C VAL A 99 -18.90 3.92 -6.40
N VAL A 100 -19.35 2.72 -6.01
CA VAL A 100 -20.06 2.50 -4.74
C VAL A 100 -19.17 2.85 -3.55
N ALA A 101 -17.93 2.33 -3.52
CA ALA A 101 -17.00 2.58 -2.42
C ALA A 101 -16.60 4.06 -2.34
N GLN A 102 -16.33 4.73 -3.48
CA GLN A 102 -16.06 6.17 -3.54
C GLN A 102 -17.23 6.98 -2.97
N SER A 103 -18.48 6.65 -3.38
CA SER A 103 -19.68 7.32 -2.87
C SER A 103 -19.83 7.11 -1.36
N GLY A 104 -19.52 5.90 -0.88
CA GLY A 104 -19.51 5.60 0.55
C GLY A 104 -18.50 6.46 1.30
N VAL A 105 -17.24 6.55 0.81
CA VAL A 105 -16.22 7.41 1.41
C VAL A 105 -16.65 8.88 1.42
N MET A 106 -17.18 9.41 0.30
CA MET A 106 -17.69 10.77 0.23
C MET A 106 -18.80 11.02 1.25
N ALA A 107 -19.77 10.12 1.36
CA ALA A 107 -20.87 10.24 2.32
C ALA A 107 -20.36 10.23 3.76
N MET A 108 -19.38 9.38 4.10
CA MET A 108 -18.80 9.31 5.44
C MET A 108 -18.00 10.58 5.77
N LEU A 109 -17.22 11.11 4.82
CA LEU A 109 -16.50 12.39 4.99
C LEU A 109 -17.47 13.57 5.22
N VAL A 110 -18.56 13.62 4.48
CA VAL A 110 -19.63 14.60 4.72
C VAL A 110 -20.24 14.41 6.11
N GLY A 111 -20.54 13.16 6.50
CA GLY A 111 -21.08 12.86 7.84
C GLY A 111 -20.14 13.32 8.96
N ILE A 112 -18.83 13.07 8.83
CA ILE A 112 -17.81 13.55 9.77
C ILE A 112 -17.80 15.08 9.82
N ALA A 113 -17.83 15.76 8.66
CA ALA A 113 -17.79 17.21 8.56
C ALA A 113 -18.94 17.91 9.29
N PHE A 114 -20.10 17.28 9.42
CA PHE A 114 -21.24 17.81 10.14
C PHE A 114 -21.28 17.41 11.64
N GLY A 115 -20.30 16.62 12.10
CA GLY A 115 -20.14 16.29 13.52
C GLY A 115 -19.34 17.36 14.26
N ASP A 116 -19.53 17.38 15.58
CA ASP A 116 -18.70 18.12 16.52
C ASP A 116 -18.15 17.13 17.57
N PRO A 117 -16.85 16.79 17.50
CA PRO A 117 -16.26 15.83 18.41
C PRO A 117 -16.32 16.25 19.89
N ALA A 118 -16.35 17.58 20.15
CA ALA A 118 -16.43 18.11 21.51
C ALA A 118 -17.81 17.85 22.16
N GLN A 119 -18.88 17.85 21.36
CA GLN A 119 -20.25 17.69 21.84
C GLN A 119 -20.77 16.25 21.62
N TRP A 120 -20.45 15.64 20.44
CA TRP A 120 -21.02 14.38 19.99
C TRP A 120 -19.91 13.43 19.47
N LEU A 121 -19.01 13.07 20.35
CA LEU A 121 -17.89 12.17 20.03
C LEU A 121 -18.37 10.85 19.41
N ALA A 122 -19.48 10.30 19.87
CA ALA A 122 -20.05 9.05 19.31
C ALA A 122 -20.43 9.17 17.83
N TRP A 123 -20.90 10.34 17.38
CA TRP A 123 -21.17 10.63 15.98
C TRP A 123 -19.88 10.52 15.15
N THR A 124 -18.85 11.24 15.60
CA THR A 124 -17.55 11.25 14.93
C THR A 124 -16.96 9.84 14.87
N ILE A 125 -17.01 9.06 15.95
CA ILE A 125 -16.55 7.66 16.02
C ILE A 125 -17.30 6.79 15.01
N GLY A 126 -18.64 6.88 14.99
CA GLY A 126 -19.49 6.07 14.11
C GLY A 126 -19.17 6.30 12.64
N PHE A 127 -19.09 7.57 12.21
CA PHE A 127 -18.74 7.90 10.83
C PHE A 127 -17.28 7.58 10.50
N SER A 128 -16.36 7.70 11.45
CA SER A 128 -14.95 7.34 11.25
C SER A 128 -14.74 5.83 11.10
N LEU A 129 -15.46 5.02 11.88
CA LEU A 129 -15.48 3.58 11.73
C LEU A 129 -16.01 3.18 10.34
N ALA A 130 -17.12 3.80 9.93
CA ALA A 130 -17.71 3.59 8.61
C ALA A 130 -16.77 4.06 7.48
N LEU A 131 -16.06 5.19 7.68
CA LEU A 131 -15.05 5.68 6.74
C LEU A 131 -13.87 4.72 6.64
N GLY A 132 -13.38 4.15 7.75
CA GLY A 132 -12.33 3.14 7.76
C GLY A 132 -12.73 1.89 6.97
N PHE A 133 -13.97 1.41 7.15
CA PHE A 133 -14.51 0.29 6.40
C PHE A 133 -14.69 0.62 4.89
N ALA A 134 -15.25 1.78 4.57
CA ALA A 134 -15.44 2.22 3.20
C ALA A 134 -14.10 2.44 2.47
N GLY A 135 -13.10 3.03 3.15
CA GLY A 135 -11.76 3.23 2.62
C GLY A 135 -11.02 1.90 2.36
N ALA A 136 -11.09 0.97 3.32
CA ALA A 136 -10.51 -0.37 3.14
C ALA A 136 -11.21 -1.15 1.99
N THR A 137 -12.51 -0.94 1.81
CA THR A 137 -13.27 -1.50 0.68
C THR A 137 -12.84 -0.86 -0.63
N LEU A 138 -12.65 0.46 -0.65
CA LEU A 138 -12.16 1.18 -1.81
C LEU A 138 -10.78 0.67 -2.26
N ASP A 139 -9.85 0.46 -1.33
CA ASP A 139 -8.55 -0.14 -1.61
C ASP A 139 -8.68 -1.49 -2.30
N LEU A 140 -9.53 -2.39 -1.76
CA LEU A 140 -9.74 -3.73 -2.31
C LEU A 140 -10.24 -3.70 -3.75
N VAL A 141 -11.21 -2.84 -4.06
CA VAL A 141 -11.80 -2.80 -5.40
C VAL A 141 -10.88 -2.14 -6.42
N ILE A 142 -10.09 -1.15 -6.01
CA ILE A 142 -9.06 -0.53 -6.85
C ILE A 142 -7.94 -1.55 -7.14
N ASP A 143 -7.46 -2.27 -6.13
CA ASP A 143 -6.46 -3.31 -6.30
C ASP A 143 -6.99 -4.45 -7.18
N GLY A 144 -8.23 -4.87 -6.98
CA GLY A 144 -8.90 -5.86 -7.82
C GLY A 144 -8.98 -5.41 -9.29
N TRP A 145 -9.33 -4.15 -9.55
CA TRP A 145 -9.33 -3.57 -10.90
C TRP A 145 -7.92 -3.54 -11.49
N ARG A 146 -6.92 -3.11 -10.73
CA ARG A 146 -5.52 -3.01 -11.15
C ARG A 146 -4.97 -4.39 -11.56
N ILE A 147 -5.20 -5.41 -10.74
CA ILE A 147 -4.71 -6.78 -10.97
C ILE A 147 -5.39 -7.40 -12.20
N THR A 148 -6.69 -7.19 -12.35
CA THR A 148 -7.45 -7.76 -13.47
C THR A 148 -7.23 -7.01 -14.80
N SER A 149 -6.72 -5.78 -14.76
CA SER A 149 -6.50 -4.95 -15.94
C SER A 149 -5.28 -5.35 -16.77
N VAL A 150 -4.23 -5.92 -16.15
CA VAL A 150 -3.00 -6.35 -16.83
C VAL A 150 -2.46 -7.65 -16.24
N ARG A 151 -1.83 -8.49 -17.08
CA ARG A 151 -1.30 -9.80 -16.66
C ARG A 151 0.23 -9.84 -16.55
N PRO A 152 1.00 -9.38 -17.58
CA PRO A 152 2.44 -9.49 -17.54
C PRO A 152 3.04 -8.71 -16.38
N PRO A 153 4.00 -9.28 -15.61
CA PRO A 153 4.62 -8.62 -14.46
C PRO A 153 5.17 -7.23 -14.77
N GLU A 154 5.72 -7.03 -15.97
CA GLU A 154 6.29 -5.77 -16.42
C GLU A 154 5.23 -4.67 -16.51
N LYS A 155 4.07 -4.98 -17.11
CA LYS A 155 2.94 -4.04 -17.20
C LYS A 155 2.28 -3.83 -15.84
N GLN A 156 2.23 -4.88 -15.02
CA GLN A 156 1.72 -4.79 -13.65
C GLN A 156 2.60 -3.87 -12.79
N ALA A 157 3.92 -3.91 -12.96
CA ALA A 157 4.85 -3.01 -12.27
C ALA A 157 4.61 -1.55 -12.62
N VAL A 158 4.45 -1.23 -13.89
CA VAL A 158 4.15 0.13 -14.36
C VAL A 158 2.83 0.62 -13.77
N LEU A 159 1.76 -0.18 -13.86
CA LEU A 159 0.45 0.20 -13.35
C LEU A 159 0.45 0.36 -11.82
N SER A 160 1.13 -0.53 -11.09
CA SER A 160 1.31 -0.44 -9.64
C SER A 160 2.06 0.82 -9.23
N SER A 161 3.12 1.18 -9.96
CA SER A 161 3.89 2.40 -9.68
C SER A 161 3.05 3.66 -9.83
N TRP A 162 2.25 3.76 -10.90
CA TRP A 162 1.37 4.91 -11.11
C TRP A 162 0.25 4.98 -10.06
N THR A 163 -0.31 3.84 -9.65
CA THR A 163 -1.28 3.78 -8.54
C THR A 163 -0.63 4.23 -7.22
N GLU A 164 0.60 3.80 -6.93
CA GLU A 164 1.34 4.17 -5.72
C GLU A 164 1.73 5.66 -5.71
N ILE A 165 2.08 6.24 -6.88
CA ILE A 165 2.30 7.68 -7.02
C ILE A 165 1.00 8.42 -6.66
N GLY A 166 -0.13 7.99 -7.20
CA GLY A 166 -1.44 8.53 -6.85
C GLY A 166 -1.70 8.44 -5.35
N TRP A 167 -1.49 7.28 -4.75
CA TRP A 167 -1.67 7.06 -3.32
C TRP A 167 -0.84 8.04 -2.46
N ARG A 168 0.42 8.28 -2.85
CA ARG A 168 1.28 9.27 -2.19
C ARG A 168 0.74 10.69 -2.29
N LEU A 169 0.22 11.08 -3.47
CA LEU A 169 -0.42 12.38 -3.67
C LEU A 169 -1.67 12.52 -2.81
N GLY A 170 -2.49 11.48 -2.73
CA GLY A 170 -3.66 11.43 -1.86
C GLY A 170 -3.31 11.56 -0.37
N ASN A 171 -2.27 10.87 0.08
CA ASN A 171 -1.76 11.01 1.44
C ASN A 171 -1.24 12.42 1.74
N LEU A 172 -0.54 13.04 0.79
CA LEU A 172 -0.07 14.43 0.95
C LEU A 172 -1.26 15.39 1.08
N ALA A 173 -2.29 15.22 0.25
CA ALA A 173 -3.51 16.02 0.31
C ALA A 173 -4.27 15.82 1.63
N ALA A 174 -4.46 14.57 2.07
CA ALA A 174 -5.18 14.22 3.30
C ALA A 174 -4.40 14.56 4.58
N GLY A 175 -3.07 14.56 4.52
CA GLY A 175 -2.22 14.99 5.62
C GLY A 175 -2.03 16.50 5.63
N ALA A 176 -1.04 17.01 4.91
CA ALA A 176 -0.69 18.42 4.90
C ALA A 176 -1.80 19.32 4.33
N GLY A 177 -2.44 18.89 3.22
CA GLY A 177 -3.50 19.66 2.59
C GLY A 177 -4.72 19.86 3.49
N ALA A 178 -5.17 18.79 4.17
CA ALA A 178 -6.32 18.89 5.07
C ALA A 178 -6.04 19.77 6.30
N LEU A 179 -4.83 19.71 6.87
CA LEU A 179 -4.42 20.58 7.98
C LEU A 179 -4.39 22.04 7.57
N LEU A 180 -3.79 22.38 6.42
CA LEU A 180 -3.77 23.75 5.89
C LEU A 180 -5.16 24.28 5.58
N LEU A 181 -6.07 23.41 5.14
CA LEU A 181 -7.48 23.78 4.93
C LEU A 181 -8.22 23.95 6.26
N ALA A 182 -7.90 23.14 7.28
CA ALA A 182 -8.49 23.28 8.61
C ALA A 182 -8.13 24.62 9.25
N ASP A 183 -6.90 25.10 9.09
CA ASP A 183 -6.48 26.42 9.57
C ASP A 183 -7.25 27.60 8.92
N ARG A 184 -7.67 27.42 7.65
CA ARG A 184 -8.33 28.51 6.89
C ARG A 184 -9.85 28.41 6.88
N LEU A 185 -10.40 27.21 6.80
CA LEU A 185 -11.83 26.94 6.60
C LEU A 185 -12.47 26.19 7.77
N GLY A 186 -11.67 25.93 8.83
CA GLY A 186 -12.06 25.05 9.92
C GLY A 186 -12.11 23.57 9.50
N TRP A 187 -12.21 22.69 10.47
CA TRP A 187 -12.22 21.23 10.26
C TRP A 187 -13.38 20.78 9.37
N ARG A 188 -14.55 21.39 9.52
CA ARG A 188 -15.71 21.13 8.65
C ARG A 188 -15.37 21.37 7.18
N GLY A 189 -14.77 22.53 6.88
CA GLY A 189 -14.36 22.89 5.52
C GLY A 189 -13.30 21.96 4.97
N ALA A 190 -12.34 21.54 5.78
CA ALA A 190 -11.29 20.59 5.39
C ALA A 190 -11.87 19.23 4.99
N TYR A 191 -12.75 18.64 5.82
CA TYR A 191 -13.37 17.35 5.49
C TYR A 191 -14.29 17.40 4.27
N LEU A 192 -15.05 18.50 4.10
CA LEU A 192 -15.87 18.71 2.89
C LEU A 192 -15.00 18.85 1.63
N ALA A 193 -13.87 19.55 1.71
CA ALA A 193 -12.92 19.67 0.61
C ALA A 193 -12.29 18.30 0.25
N MET A 194 -11.94 17.49 1.25
CA MET A 194 -11.45 16.13 1.03
C MET A 194 -12.55 15.24 0.41
N GLY A 195 -13.79 15.38 0.85
CA GLY A 195 -14.95 14.74 0.22
C GLY A 195 -15.12 15.14 -1.25
N ALA A 196 -14.98 16.43 -1.56
CA ALA A 196 -15.03 16.93 -2.94
C ALA A 196 -13.86 16.37 -3.78
N LEU A 197 -12.66 16.26 -3.19
CA LEU A 197 -11.48 15.70 -3.88
C LEU A 197 -11.68 14.23 -4.29
N MET A 198 -12.51 13.48 -3.58
CA MET A 198 -12.88 12.10 -3.97
C MET A 198 -13.56 12.04 -5.34
N SER A 199 -14.11 13.15 -5.86
CA SER A 199 -14.67 13.22 -7.23
C SER A 199 -13.64 12.89 -8.32
N VAL A 200 -12.35 13.12 -8.05
CA VAL A 200 -11.26 12.74 -8.97
C VAL A 200 -11.27 11.22 -9.20
N GLY A 201 -11.42 10.42 -8.12
CA GLY A 201 -11.53 8.97 -8.24
C GLY A 201 -12.85 8.53 -8.90
N MET A 202 -13.92 9.27 -8.70
CA MET A 202 -15.20 9.01 -9.39
C MET A 202 -15.04 9.16 -10.91
N VAL A 203 -14.43 10.26 -11.36
CA VAL A 203 -14.10 10.50 -12.77
C VAL A 203 -13.16 9.42 -13.29
N ALA A 204 -12.10 9.11 -12.52
CA ALA A 204 -11.14 8.06 -12.88
C ALA A 204 -11.81 6.69 -13.04
N ALA A 205 -12.76 6.33 -12.16
CA ALA A 205 -13.51 5.08 -12.24
C ALA A 205 -14.37 5.00 -13.51
N VAL A 206 -14.99 6.10 -13.92
CA VAL A 206 -15.79 6.16 -15.14
C VAL A 206 -14.91 6.05 -16.40
N LEU A 207 -13.73 6.68 -16.39
CA LEU A 207 -12.77 6.65 -17.50
C LEU A 207 -11.97 5.34 -17.56
N ALA A 208 -11.87 4.60 -16.46
CA ALA A 208 -11.16 3.34 -16.40
C ALA A 208 -11.77 2.30 -17.33
N PRO A 209 -10.97 1.55 -18.11
CA PRO A 209 -11.49 0.43 -18.88
C PRO A 209 -11.94 -0.70 -17.95
N GLU A 210 -13.10 -1.29 -18.19
CA GLU A 210 -13.54 -2.50 -17.47
C GLU A 210 -12.74 -3.71 -17.96
N PRO A 211 -12.12 -4.49 -17.05
CA PRO A 211 -11.33 -5.66 -17.43
C PRO A 211 -12.18 -6.72 -18.12
N SER A 212 -11.69 -7.27 -19.24
CA SER A 212 -12.42 -8.29 -20.02
C SER A 212 -12.63 -9.61 -19.27
N SER A 213 -11.78 -9.88 -18.28
CA SER A 213 -11.89 -11.09 -17.43
C SER A 213 -13.14 -11.10 -16.54
N ASP A 214 -13.75 -9.95 -16.30
CA ASP A 214 -14.94 -9.80 -15.45
C ASP A 214 -16.28 -10.09 -16.15
N LYS A 215 -16.25 -10.37 -17.45
CA LYS A 215 -17.45 -10.70 -18.24
C LYS A 215 -17.90 -12.16 -18.13
N ARG A 216 -17.26 -12.95 -17.27
CA ARG A 216 -17.60 -14.38 -17.10
C ARG A 216 -18.87 -14.53 -16.25
N PRO A 217 -19.68 -15.58 -16.51
CA PRO A 217 -20.83 -15.91 -15.66
C PRO A 217 -20.38 -16.17 -14.22
N HIS A 218 -21.19 -15.72 -13.28
CA HIS A 218 -20.91 -15.91 -11.86
C HIS A 218 -21.04 -17.39 -11.48
N PRO A 219 -20.15 -17.93 -10.63
CA PRO A 219 -20.32 -19.27 -10.09
C PRO A 219 -21.62 -19.36 -9.27
N PRO A 220 -22.23 -20.55 -9.17
CA PRO A 220 -23.46 -20.74 -8.41
C PRO A 220 -23.33 -20.26 -6.97
N ARG A 221 -24.45 -19.90 -6.32
CA ARG A 221 -24.51 -19.42 -4.94
C ARG A 221 -23.84 -20.44 -4.00
N ALA A 222 -22.72 -20.06 -3.40
CA ALA A 222 -22.05 -20.83 -2.34
C ALA A 222 -22.40 -20.24 -0.97
N GLY A 223 -22.31 -21.06 0.07
CA GLY A 223 -22.43 -20.60 1.44
C GLY A 223 -21.37 -19.57 1.83
N PHE A 224 -21.57 -18.88 2.94
CA PHE A 224 -20.63 -17.89 3.46
C PHE A 224 -19.21 -18.45 3.63
N VAL A 225 -19.12 -19.61 4.28
CA VAL A 225 -17.83 -20.30 4.54
C VAL A 225 -17.11 -20.63 3.24
N ASP A 226 -17.82 -21.20 2.26
CA ASP A 226 -17.22 -21.52 0.96
C ASP A 226 -16.77 -20.28 0.21
N THR A 227 -17.52 -19.18 0.31
CA THR A 227 -17.15 -17.91 -0.31
C THR A 227 -15.83 -17.36 0.24
N VAL A 228 -15.59 -17.47 1.53
CA VAL A 228 -14.37 -16.98 2.19
C VAL A 228 -13.19 -17.94 1.97
N TRP A 229 -13.43 -19.26 2.00
CA TRP A 229 -12.34 -20.25 1.89
C TRP A 229 -11.93 -20.59 0.46
N ALA A 230 -12.82 -20.41 -0.52
CA ALA A 230 -12.49 -20.72 -1.92
C ALA A 230 -11.27 -19.95 -2.45
N PRO A 231 -11.13 -18.62 -2.27
CA PRO A 231 -9.95 -17.87 -2.69
C PRO A 231 -8.66 -18.33 -2.03
N ILE A 232 -8.72 -18.70 -0.73
CA ILE A 232 -7.57 -19.17 0.04
C ILE A 232 -7.14 -20.54 -0.48
N ARG A 233 -8.08 -21.48 -0.64
CA ARG A 233 -7.83 -22.82 -1.12
C ARG A 233 -7.25 -22.81 -2.55
N GLU A 234 -7.80 -21.96 -3.43
CA GLU A 234 -7.30 -21.78 -4.79
C GLU A 234 -5.87 -21.25 -4.78
N LEU A 235 -5.58 -20.20 -3.99
CA LEU A 235 -4.24 -19.64 -3.86
C LEU A 235 -3.24 -20.70 -3.40
N LEU A 236 -3.54 -21.40 -2.31
CA LEU A 236 -2.66 -22.44 -1.75
C LEU A 236 -2.46 -23.61 -2.74
N GLY A 237 -3.53 -24.04 -3.41
CA GLY A 237 -3.45 -25.10 -4.44
C GLY A 237 -2.57 -24.71 -5.62
N ARG A 238 -2.66 -23.48 -6.08
CA ARG A 238 -1.86 -22.93 -7.18
C ARG A 238 -0.39 -22.72 -6.81
N LEU A 239 -0.12 -22.27 -5.58
CA LEU A 239 1.26 -22.14 -5.07
C LEU A 239 1.90 -23.49 -4.73
N GLY A 240 1.08 -24.52 -4.50
CA GLY A 240 1.54 -25.88 -4.23
C GLY A 240 2.55 -25.98 -3.09
N PRO A 241 3.61 -26.80 -3.21
CA PRO A 241 4.63 -26.98 -2.17
C PRO A 241 5.39 -25.70 -1.81
N MET A 242 5.37 -24.69 -2.69
CA MET A 242 6.02 -23.40 -2.45
C MET A 242 5.19 -22.43 -1.60
N ALA A 243 3.92 -22.72 -1.34
CA ALA A 243 3.03 -21.85 -0.60
C ALA A 243 3.60 -21.38 0.75
N PRO A 244 4.14 -22.24 1.64
CA PRO A 244 4.69 -21.80 2.91
C PRO A 244 5.86 -20.81 2.74
N ALA A 245 6.76 -21.07 1.79
CA ALA A 245 7.92 -20.21 1.55
C ALA A 245 7.52 -18.85 1.00
N ILE A 246 6.58 -18.81 0.04
CA ILE A 246 6.08 -17.57 -0.56
C ILE A 246 5.28 -16.76 0.46
N LEU A 247 4.42 -17.38 1.24
CA LEU A 247 3.65 -16.68 2.28
C LEU A 247 4.55 -16.14 3.40
N LEU A 248 5.57 -16.90 3.81
CA LEU A 248 6.55 -16.46 4.79
C LEU A 248 7.39 -15.29 4.25
N LEU A 249 7.77 -15.33 2.97
CA LEU A 249 8.46 -14.24 2.30
C LEU A 249 7.62 -12.95 2.34
N ILE A 250 6.33 -13.02 1.99
CA ILE A 250 5.41 -11.88 2.02
C ILE A 250 5.24 -11.35 3.44
N ALA A 251 5.04 -12.22 4.41
CA ALA A 251 4.89 -11.87 5.82
C ALA A 251 6.14 -11.16 6.38
N GLY A 252 7.33 -11.63 5.98
CA GLY A 252 8.61 -11.10 6.45
C GLY A 252 9.08 -9.86 5.71
N PHE A 253 8.68 -9.65 4.46
CA PHE A 253 9.25 -8.65 3.57
C PHE A 253 9.21 -7.21 4.14
N ARG A 254 8.08 -6.80 4.69
CA ARG A 254 7.90 -5.45 5.28
C ARG A 254 8.12 -5.40 6.79
N MET A 255 8.36 -6.55 7.42
CA MET A 255 8.53 -6.63 8.87
C MET A 255 9.66 -5.72 9.40
N PRO A 256 10.88 -5.69 8.78
CA PRO A 256 11.92 -4.77 9.20
C PRO A 256 11.46 -3.31 9.19
N GLY A 257 10.77 -2.89 8.13
CA GLY A 257 10.26 -1.53 7.96
C GLY A 257 9.18 -1.15 8.98
N TYR A 258 8.23 -2.06 9.30
CA TYR A 258 7.22 -1.80 10.34
C TYR A 258 7.87 -1.61 11.71
N VAL A 259 8.83 -2.48 12.07
CA VAL A 259 9.54 -2.41 13.34
C VAL A 259 10.37 -1.12 13.42
N ALA A 260 11.14 -0.79 12.38
CA ALA A 260 11.97 0.41 12.33
C ALA A 260 11.12 1.70 12.39
N SER A 261 10.02 1.77 11.65
CA SER A 261 9.17 2.97 11.59
C SER A 261 8.55 3.33 12.94
N ALA A 262 8.32 2.35 13.82
CA ALA A 262 7.78 2.60 15.17
C ALA A 262 8.71 3.48 16.03
N MET A 263 10.02 3.37 15.81
CA MET A 263 11.04 4.08 16.61
C MET A 263 11.73 5.22 15.83
N ALA A 264 11.31 5.51 14.59
CA ALA A 264 11.91 6.58 13.79
C ALA A 264 11.66 7.98 14.38
N ILE A 265 10.42 8.32 14.70
CA ILE A 265 10.08 9.62 15.32
C ILE A 265 10.70 9.74 16.72
N PRO A 266 10.61 8.72 17.63
CA PRO A 266 11.35 8.74 18.88
C PRO A 266 12.86 8.99 18.70
N LEU A 267 13.53 8.35 17.73
CA LEU A 267 14.93 8.62 17.42
C LEU A 267 15.15 10.10 17.08
N PHE A 268 14.36 10.66 16.15
CA PHE A 268 14.53 12.04 15.71
C PHE A 268 14.38 13.03 16.87
N LYS A 269 13.43 12.76 17.77
CA LYS A 269 13.25 13.54 19.01
C LYS A 269 14.43 13.38 19.98
N HIS A 270 14.91 12.16 20.14
CA HIS A 270 16.07 11.88 20.99
C HIS A 270 17.34 12.59 20.49
N GLN A 271 17.48 12.78 19.15
CA GLN A 271 18.57 13.53 18.53
C GLN A 271 18.37 15.05 18.56
N GLY A 272 17.32 15.55 19.21
CA GLY A 272 17.08 16.99 19.42
C GLY A 272 16.45 17.71 18.24
N PHE A 273 16.01 17.02 17.17
CA PHE A 273 15.33 17.68 16.03
C PHE A 273 13.99 18.25 16.44
N SER A 274 13.71 19.49 15.99
CA SER A 274 12.44 20.16 16.23
C SER A 274 11.29 19.47 15.46
N ASN A 275 10.03 19.72 15.87
CA ASN A 275 8.86 19.26 15.13
C ASN A 275 8.85 19.79 13.68
N THR A 276 9.34 21.01 13.47
CA THR A 276 9.44 21.64 12.16
C THR A 276 10.48 20.92 11.28
N ASP A 277 11.65 20.59 11.83
CA ASP A 277 12.68 19.85 11.11
C ASP A 277 12.15 18.46 10.70
N ILE A 278 11.54 17.75 11.64
CA ILE A 278 10.96 16.42 11.39
C ILE A 278 9.89 16.51 10.30
N ALA A 279 8.96 17.46 10.39
CA ALA A 279 7.92 17.63 9.39
C ALA A 279 8.49 18.00 8.01
N THR A 280 9.44 18.92 7.95
CA THR A 280 10.08 19.36 6.71
C THR A 280 10.80 18.20 6.03
N VAL A 281 11.64 17.48 6.78
CA VAL A 281 12.43 16.39 6.21
C VAL A 281 11.54 15.18 5.85
N THR A 282 10.64 14.75 6.73
CA THR A 282 9.87 13.53 6.47
C THR A 282 8.72 13.74 5.49
N LYS A 283 8.04 14.89 5.53
CA LYS A 283 6.85 15.14 4.71
C LYS A 283 7.17 15.82 3.37
N LEU A 284 8.04 16.82 3.37
CA LEU A 284 8.37 17.54 2.14
C LEU A 284 9.49 16.86 1.38
N PHE A 285 10.67 16.71 1.98
CA PHE A 285 11.83 16.11 1.33
C PHE A 285 11.63 14.60 1.08
N GLY A 286 11.19 13.85 2.10
CA GLY A 286 10.92 12.42 2.01
C GLY A 286 9.86 12.06 0.98
N PHE A 287 8.88 12.95 0.71
CA PHE A 287 7.89 12.75 -0.33
C PHE A 287 8.54 12.66 -1.72
N TRP A 288 9.36 13.64 -2.08
CA TRP A 288 10.01 13.69 -3.40
C TRP A 288 10.99 12.55 -3.60
N ILE A 289 11.77 12.23 -2.58
CA ILE A 289 12.71 11.11 -2.62
C ILE A 289 11.95 9.77 -2.75
N GLY A 290 10.86 9.61 -2.02
CA GLY A 290 10.01 8.43 -2.13
C GLY A 290 9.37 8.26 -3.52
N LEU A 291 9.01 9.38 -4.19
CA LEU A 291 8.58 9.31 -5.59
C LEU A 291 9.70 8.74 -6.47
N GLY A 292 10.95 9.15 -6.27
CA GLY A 292 12.11 8.60 -6.98
C GLY A 292 12.23 7.09 -6.85
N GLY A 293 12.07 6.55 -5.62
CA GLY A 293 12.06 5.10 -5.37
C GLY A 293 10.92 4.38 -6.10
N THR A 294 9.72 4.97 -6.09
CA THR A 294 8.56 4.44 -6.80
C THR A 294 8.77 4.40 -8.31
N PHE A 295 9.31 5.47 -8.90
CA PHE A 295 9.66 5.52 -10.32
C PHE A 295 10.74 4.49 -10.68
N LEU A 296 11.78 4.38 -9.85
CA LEU A 296 12.84 3.41 -10.09
C LEU A 296 12.28 1.98 -10.12
N ALA A 297 11.38 1.62 -9.21
CA ALA A 297 10.76 0.30 -9.22
C ALA A 297 9.96 0.04 -10.51
N GLY A 298 9.12 0.99 -10.93
CA GLY A 298 8.35 0.89 -12.16
C GLY A 298 9.21 0.77 -13.43
N ALA A 299 10.39 1.38 -13.43
CA ALA A 299 11.33 1.33 -14.54
C ALA A 299 12.25 0.11 -14.50
N LEU A 300 12.60 -0.38 -13.30
CA LEU A 300 13.59 -1.44 -13.11
C LEU A 300 12.99 -2.84 -13.26
N ILE A 301 11.82 -3.09 -12.67
CA ILE A 301 11.14 -4.40 -12.73
C ILE A 301 10.99 -4.89 -14.18
N PRO A 302 10.56 -4.07 -15.16
CA PRO A 302 10.48 -4.51 -16.56
C PRO A 302 11.83 -4.81 -17.22
N ARG A 303 12.93 -4.33 -16.65
CA ARG A 303 14.29 -4.48 -17.22
C ARG A 303 15.02 -5.70 -16.69
N ILE A 304 14.98 -5.92 -15.38
CA ILE A 304 15.74 -6.98 -14.71
C ILE A 304 14.88 -8.15 -14.25
N GLY A 305 13.55 -8.01 -14.35
CA GLY A 305 12.60 -9.04 -13.92
C GLY A 305 12.15 -8.90 -12.45
N MET A 306 11.17 -9.73 -12.08
CA MET A 306 10.50 -9.65 -10.77
C MET A 306 11.40 -10.11 -9.62
N PHE A 307 12.05 -11.27 -9.75
CA PHE A 307 12.84 -11.87 -8.67
C PHE A 307 14.11 -11.10 -8.31
N PRO A 308 14.93 -10.65 -9.28
CA PRO A 308 16.04 -9.75 -8.96
C PRO A 308 15.57 -8.45 -8.27
N SER A 309 14.47 -7.87 -8.74
CA SER A 309 13.89 -6.68 -8.10
C SER A 309 13.42 -6.95 -6.68
N LEU A 310 12.82 -8.13 -6.43
CA LEU A 310 12.37 -8.56 -5.10
C LEU A 310 13.57 -8.69 -4.13
N LEU A 311 14.66 -9.30 -4.58
CA LEU A 311 15.87 -9.43 -3.78
C LEU A 311 16.49 -8.05 -3.48
N ILE A 312 16.62 -7.18 -4.49
CA ILE A 312 17.11 -5.81 -4.31
C ILE A 312 16.20 -5.05 -3.33
N GLY A 313 14.87 -5.17 -3.48
CA GLY A 313 13.91 -4.51 -2.60
C GLY A 313 14.01 -4.97 -1.15
N THR A 314 14.21 -6.28 -0.92
CA THR A 314 14.39 -6.85 0.41
C THR A 314 15.69 -6.33 1.05
N VAL A 315 16.80 -6.39 0.31
CA VAL A 315 18.12 -5.96 0.82
C VAL A 315 18.15 -4.45 1.03
N ALA A 316 17.74 -3.66 0.03
CA ALA A 316 17.75 -2.20 0.14
C ALA A 316 16.82 -1.70 1.24
N GLY A 317 15.60 -2.26 1.33
CA GLY A 317 14.61 -1.87 2.34
C GLY A 317 15.03 -2.16 3.78
N SER A 318 15.80 -3.22 4.02
CA SER A 318 16.32 -3.51 5.37
C SER A 318 17.69 -2.86 5.64
N ALA A 319 18.57 -2.80 4.63
CA ALA A 319 19.89 -2.17 4.78
C ALA A 319 19.78 -0.64 4.99
N SER A 320 18.70 0.00 4.50
CA SER A 320 18.46 1.44 4.73
C SER A 320 18.40 1.79 6.23
N HIS A 321 17.99 0.85 7.08
CA HIS A 321 17.96 1.08 8.53
C HIS A 321 19.35 1.26 9.16
N LEU A 322 20.44 0.86 8.47
CA LEU A 322 21.80 1.17 8.90
C LEU A 322 22.09 2.69 8.85
N SER A 323 21.41 3.43 7.96
CA SER A 323 21.49 4.89 7.95
C SER A 323 20.82 5.51 9.19
N LEU A 324 19.70 4.91 9.68
CA LEU A 324 19.06 5.29 10.94
C LEU A 324 19.96 4.93 12.14
N ALA A 325 20.63 3.77 12.10
CA ALA A 325 21.62 3.39 13.12
C ALA A 325 22.82 4.36 13.13
N TYR A 326 23.30 4.79 11.96
CA TYR A 326 24.34 5.80 11.83
C TYR A 326 23.90 7.14 12.44
N LEU A 327 22.69 7.61 12.12
CA LEU A 327 22.11 8.82 12.71
C LEU A 327 22.00 8.70 14.24
N ALA A 328 21.61 7.54 14.75
CA ALA A 328 21.52 7.28 16.19
C ALA A 328 22.88 7.35 16.90
N ALA A 329 23.96 6.93 16.23
CA ALA A 329 25.30 6.89 16.78
C ALA A 329 26.05 8.23 16.66
N HIS A 330 25.80 9.01 15.60
CA HIS A 330 26.57 10.17 15.22
C HIS A 330 25.70 11.43 15.02
N GLY A 331 24.43 11.40 15.42
CA GLY A 331 23.57 12.56 15.43
C GLY A 331 24.13 13.59 16.38
N GLY A 332 24.84 14.57 15.86
CA GLY A 332 25.54 15.57 16.63
C GLY A 332 24.83 16.93 16.60
N ASP A 333 25.40 17.92 17.30
CA ASP A 333 24.90 19.27 17.36
C ASP A 333 25.18 20.06 16.08
N GLY A 334 24.22 20.89 15.67
CA GLY A 334 24.39 21.90 14.64
C GLY A 334 23.92 21.55 13.21
N GLY A 335 24.27 22.41 12.25
CA GLY A 335 23.79 22.32 10.85
C GLY A 335 24.21 21.04 10.11
N ALA A 336 25.33 20.42 10.46
CA ALA A 336 25.74 19.14 9.90
C ALA A 336 24.78 18.00 10.29
N ALA A 337 24.18 18.06 11.49
CA ALA A 337 23.20 17.08 11.96
C ALA A 337 21.92 17.10 11.12
N PHE A 338 21.45 18.30 10.70
CA PHE A 338 20.26 18.42 9.85
C PHE A 338 20.45 17.71 8.51
N TRP A 339 21.58 17.88 7.83
CA TRP A 339 21.83 17.21 6.57
C TRP A 339 22.01 15.70 6.72
N THR A 340 22.66 15.25 7.79
CA THR A 340 22.75 13.82 8.12
C THR A 340 21.35 13.22 8.32
N PHE A 341 20.48 13.93 9.01
CA PHE A 341 19.07 13.55 9.19
C PHE A 341 18.34 13.50 7.84
N ALA A 342 18.45 14.54 7.02
CA ALA A 342 17.78 14.60 5.72
C ALA A 342 18.25 13.48 4.78
N VAL A 343 19.56 13.20 4.71
CA VAL A 343 20.12 12.11 3.91
C VAL A 343 19.64 10.75 4.41
N THR A 344 19.64 10.53 5.73
CA THR A 344 19.16 9.29 6.36
C THR A 344 17.70 9.01 6.02
N VAL A 345 16.83 10.01 6.22
CA VAL A 345 15.39 9.89 5.86
C VAL A 345 15.22 9.71 4.35
N GLY A 346 16.08 10.33 3.55
CA GLY A 346 16.08 10.17 2.10
C GLY A 346 16.41 8.74 1.67
N ILE A 347 17.48 8.16 2.21
CA ILE A 347 17.90 6.77 1.92
C ILE A 347 16.80 5.80 2.33
N ASP A 348 16.27 5.93 3.54
CA ASP A 348 15.23 5.04 4.05
C ASP A 348 13.92 5.20 3.27
N GLY A 349 13.47 6.42 3.02
CA GLY A 349 12.25 6.71 2.26
C GLY A 349 12.31 6.23 0.82
N PHE A 350 13.47 6.35 0.16
CA PHE A 350 13.70 5.84 -1.19
C PHE A 350 13.63 4.32 -1.24
N ALA A 351 14.38 3.66 -0.37
CA ALA A 351 14.44 2.20 -0.28
C ALA A 351 13.06 1.60 0.07
N TYR A 352 12.37 2.19 1.03
CA TYR A 352 11.00 1.81 1.40
C TYR A 352 10.03 1.93 0.22
N ALA A 353 10.08 3.05 -0.51
CA ALA A 353 9.20 3.28 -1.64
C ALA A 353 9.46 2.30 -2.79
N PHE A 354 10.72 2.05 -3.11
CA PHE A 354 11.12 1.04 -4.08
C PHE A 354 10.62 -0.35 -3.68
N ALA A 355 10.93 -0.79 -2.47
CA ALA A 355 10.53 -2.08 -1.93
C ALA A 355 9.00 -2.26 -1.89
N SER A 356 8.25 -1.18 -1.58
CA SER A 356 6.79 -1.18 -1.58
C SER A 356 6.20 -1.56 -2.93
N VAL A 357 6.64 -0.89 -4.01
CA VAL A 357 6.17 -1.18 -5.38
C VAL A 357 6.54 -2.59 -5.81
N VAL A 358 7.76 -3.03 -5.50
CA VAL A 358 8.22 -4.38 -5.83
C VAL A 358 7.32 -5.44 -5.16
N LEU A 359 7.04 -5.29 -3.87
CA LEU A 359 6.18 -6.23 -3.15
C LEU A 359 4.73 -6.19 -3.66
N ILE A 360 4.16 -4.99 -3.87
CA ILE A 360 2.82 -4.83 -4.42
C ILE A 360 2.71 -5.50 -5.78
N THR A 361 3.71 -5.32 -6.64
CA THR A 361 3.75 -5.97 -7.95
C THR A 361 3.84 -7.49 -7.81
N TYR A 362 4.72 -8.00 -6.94
CA TYR A 362 4.86 -9.45 -6.70
C TYR A 362 3.54 -10.05 -6.19
N MET A 363 2.93 -9.49 -5.15
CA MET A 363 1.64 -9.96 -4.65
C MET A 363 0.54 -9.90 -5.72
N SER A 364 0.57 -8.90 -6.60
CA SER A 364 -0.39 -8.78 -7.71
C SER A 364 -0.23 -9.89 -8.74
N THR A 365 1.00 -10.37 -9.00
CA THR A 365 1.25 -11.50 -9.90
C THR A 365 0.79 -12.84 -9.31
N LEU A 366 0.78 -12.94 -7.99
CA LEU A 366 0.30 -14.12 -7.28
C LEU A 366 -1.23 -14.19 -7.20
N ALA A 367 -1.93 -13.09 -7.31
CA ALA A 367 -3.40 -13.08 -7.24
C ALA A 367 -4.03 -13.53 -8.56
N SER A 368 -5.03 -14.41 -8.49
CA SER A 368 -5.81 -14.82 -9.66
C SER A 368 -6.77 -13.70 -10.07
N THR A 369 -7.18 -13.68 -11.34
CA THR A 369 -8.16 -12.67 -11.81
C THR A 369 -9.55 -12.91 -11.26
N GLU A 370 -9.88 -14.15 -10.94
CA GLU A 370 -11.18 -14.53 -10.38
C GLU A 370 -11.32 -14.04 -8.93
N HIS A 371 -10.24 -14.12 -8.15
CA HIS A 371 -10.18 -13.79 -6.74
C HIS A 371 -9.21 -12.63 -6.44
N ALA A 372 -9.12 -11.65 -7.34
CA ALA A 372 -8.08 -10.62 -7.29
C ALA A 372 -8.13 -9.78 -6.00
N ALA A 373 -9.29 -9.26 -5.61
CA ALA A 373 -9.46 -8.48 -4.39
C ALA A 373 -9.25 -9.34 -3.13
N SER A 374 -9.78 -10.56 -3.13
CA SER A 374 -9.70 -11.49 -2.00
C SER A 374 -8.28 -11.93 -1.71
N GLN A 375 -7.58 -12.43 -2.72
CA GLN A 375 -6.22 -12.94 -2.56
C GLN A 375 -5.22 -11.81 -2.29
N PHE A 376 -5.34 -10.70 -3.00
CA PHE A 376 -4.47 -9.55 -2.74
C PHE A 376 -4.75 -8.95 -1.36
N GLY A 377 -6.01 -8.84 -0.95
CA GLY A 377 -6.41 -8.42 0.39
C GLY A 377 -5.82 -9.31 1.47
N LEU A 378 -5.85 -10.65 1.28
CA LEU A 378 -5.22 -11.61 2.18
C LEU A 378 -3.71 -11.42 2.27
N LEU A 379 -3.03 -11.31 1.11
CA LEU A 379 -1.57 -11.14 1.05
C LEU A 379 -1.12 -9.82 1.69
N THR A 380 -1.85 -8.72 1.48
CA THR A 380 -1.55 -7.43 2.12
C THR A 380 -1.78 -7.46 3.62
N SER A 381 -2.82 -8.14 4.08
CA SER A 381 -3.08 -8.35 5.53
C SER A 381 -1.99 -9.21 6.17
N LEU A 382 -1.58 -10.29 5.51
CA LEU A 382 -0.47 -11.15 5.94
C LEU A 382 0.85 -10.37 6.03
N CYS A 383 1.11 -9.50 5.06
CA CYS A 383 2.29 -8.64 5.04
C CYS A 383 2.32 -7.65 6.21
N ALA A 384 1.16 -7.08 6.57
CA ALA A 384 1.08 -6.02 7.58
C ALA A 384 1.06 -6.55 9.02
N PHE A 385 0.41 -7.71 9.26
CA PHE A 385 0.09 -8.18 10.61
C PHE A 385 1.32 -8.50 11.46
N PRO A 386 2.30 -9.34 11.04
CA PRO A 386 3.44 -9.70 11.88
C PRO A 386 4.31 -8.49 12.24
N GLY A 387 4.59 -7.63 11.26
CA GLY A 387 5.36 -6.41 11.46
C GLY A 387 4.71 -5.44 12.44
N SER A 388 3.38 -5.28 12.37
CA SER A 388 2.63 -4.42 13.29
C SER A 388 2.65 -4.93 14.73
N VAL A 389 2.56 -6.25 14.93
CA VAL A 389 2.64 -6.87 16.27
C VAL A 389 4.03 -6.65 16.87
N LEU A 390 5.08 -6.91 16.09
CA LEU A 390 6.45 -6.74 16.55
C LEU A 390 6.81 -5.26 16.79
N ALA A 391 6.25 -4.35 16.00
CA ALA A 391 6.43 -2.92 16.18
C ALA A 391 5.97 -2.44 17.58
N GLY A 392 4.93 -3.06 18.14
CA GLY A 392 4.48 -2.78 19.51
C GLY A 392 5.51 -3.10 20.61
N LEU A 393 6.47 -3.98 20.31
CA LEU A 393 7.54 -4.37 21.25
C LEU A 393 8.81 -3.52 21.10
N SER A 394 8.88 -2.67 20.07
CA SER A 394 10.09 -1.92 19.71
C SER A 394 10.61 -1.03 20.83
N GLY A 395 9.73 -0.39 21.60
CA GLY A 395 10.11 0.45 22.74
C GLY A 395 10.92 -0.32 23.80
N PHE A 396 10.46 -1.51 24.17
CA PHE A 396 11.17 -2.36 25.16
C PHE A 396 12.57 -2.78 24.69
N VAL A 397 12.73 -2.96 23.36
CA VAL A 397 14.06 -3.28 22.80
C VAL A 397 14.96 -2.06 22.85
N VAL A 398 14.47 -0.89 22.43
CA VAL A 398 15.23 0.37 22.46
C VAL A 398 15.67 0.73 23.87
N GLU A 399 14.81 0.58 24.88
CA GLU A 399 15.17 0.83 26.29
C GLU A 399 16.35 -0.03 26.77
N ARG A 400 16.50 -1.25 26.26
CA ARG A 400 17.57 -2.17 26.66
C ARG A 400 18.84 -2.05 25.85
N THR A 401 18.72 -1.79 24.53
CA THR A 401 19.84 -1.85 23.58
C THR A 401 20.26 -0.48 23.04
N GLY A 402 19.43 0.54 23.23
CA GLY A 402 19.58 1.85 22.58
C GLY A 402 19.17 1.84 21.11
N PHE A 403 19.01 3.04 20.54
CA PHE A 403 18.55 3.21 19.17
C PHE A 403 19.51 2.63 18.12
N THR A 404 20.82 2.78 18.31
CA THR A 404 21.82 2.30 17.34
C THR A 404 21.70 0.80 17.12
N TRP A 405 21.75 0.01 18.18
CA TRP A 405 21.67 -1.44 18.08
C TRP A 405 20.27 -1.92 17.68
N PHE A 406 19.23 -1.19 18.05
CA PHE A 406 17.88 -1.46 17.58
C PHE A 406 17.79 -1.39 16.05
N PHE A 407 18.29 -0.30 15.42
CA PHE A 407 18.24 -0.17 13.96
C PHE A 407 19.19 -1.12 13.23
N VAL A 408 20.34 -1.47 13.81
CA VAL A 408 21.17 -2.57 13.32
C VAL A 408 20.38 -3.89 13.36
N GLY A 409 19.69 -4.17 14.46
CA GLY A 409 18.83 -5.36 14.60
C GLY A 409 17.72 -5.40 13.54
N THR A 410 17.03 -4.28 13.30
CA THR A 410 15.98 -4.22 12.25
C THR A 410 16.56 -4.46 10.85
N SER A 411 17.79 -4.01 10.57
CA SER A 411 18.46 -4.33 9.31
C SER A 411 18.76 -5.83 9.20
N LEU A 412 19.21 -6.46 10.28
CA LEU A 412 19.53 -7.89 10.32
C LEU A 412 18.29 -8.80 10.13
N ILE A 413 17.10 -8.35 10.56
CA ILE A 413 15.83 -9.07 10.29
C ILE A 413 15.62 -9.27 8.78
N GLY A 414 16.13 -8.39 7.94
CA GLY A 414 16.05 -8.51 6.49
C GLY A 414 16.89 -9.64 5.89
N LEU A 415 17.95 -10.11 6.58
CA LEU A 415 18.83 -11.16 6.04
C LEU A 415 18.11 -12.50 5.81
N PRO A 416 17.38 -13.08 6.78
CA PRO A 416 16.64 -14.33 6.55
C PRO A 416 15.56 -14.14 5.45
N VAL A 417 14.96 -12.96 5.34
CA VAL A 417 13.98 -12.66 4.30
C VAL A 417 14.65 -12.60 2.92
N ALA A 418 15.84 -12.00 2.81
CA ALA A 418 16.61 -11.98 1.57
C ALA A 418 17.06 -13.38 1.14
N LEU A 419 17.51 -14.21 2.08
CA LEU A 419 17.84 -15.63 1.82
C LEU A 419 16.63 -16.41 1.36
N LEU A 420 15.46 -16.15 1.94
CA LEU A 420 14.22 -16.78 1.53
C LEU A 420 13.81 -16.31 0.13
N ALA A 421 13.91 -15.01 -0.19
CA ALA A 421 13.65 -14.47 -1.53
C ALA A 421 14.57 -15.12 -2.58
N PHE A 422 15.85 -15.26 -2.27
CA PHE A 422 16.82 -15.94 -3.13
C PHE A 422 16.50 -17.42 -3.33
N SER A 423 16.10 -18.11 -2.26
CA SER A 423 15.71 -19.53 -2.33
C SER A 423 14.45 -19.75 -3.17
N VAL A 424 13.46 -18.84 -3.04
CA VAL A 424 12.25 -18.88 -3.87
C VAL A 424 12.61 -18.63 -5.34
N TRP A 425 13.48 -17.66 -5.62
CA TRP A 425 13.94 -17.37 -6.97
C TRP A 425 14.58 -18.59 -7.66
N ILE A 426 15.55 -19.24 -6.99
CA ILE A 426 16.21 -20.43 -7.54
C ILE A 426 15.20 -21.54 -7.82
N LYS A 427 14.29 -21.83 -6.88
CA LYS A 427 13.33 -22.93 -7.04
C LYS A 427 12.32 -22.68 -8.15
N VAL A 428 11.86 -21.44 -8.31
CA VAL A 428 10.94 -21.07 -9.41
C VAL A 428 11.68 -21.11 -10.74
N GLY A 429 12.91 -20.58 -10.83
CA GLY A 429 13.72 -20.65 -12.04
C GLY A 429 13.99 -22.11 -12.50
N LEU A 430 14.28 -23.00 -11.57
CA LEU A 430 14.48 -24.43 -11.88
C LEU A 430 13.18 -25.12 -12.35
N SER A 431 12.01 -24.70 -11.83
CA SER A 431 10.73 -25.27 -12.26
C SER A 431 10.33 -24.84 -13.67
N ASP A 432 10.70 -23.62 -14.08
CA ASP A 432 10.45 -23.13 -15.44
C ASP A 432 11.35 -23.82 -16.49
N GLU A 433 12.59 -24.17 -16.13
CA GLU A 433 13.50 -24.91 -17.01
C GLU A 433 13.12 -26.39 -17.18
N THR A 434 12.44 -26.97 -16.20
CA THR A 434 12.01 -28.38 -16.22
C THR A 434 10.63 -28.61 -16.82
N ALA A 435 9.88 -27.52 -17.08
CA ALA A 435 8.58 -27.61 -17.75
C ALA A 435 8.77 -28.04 -19.22
N PRO A 436 8.10 -29.11 -19.69
CA PRO A 436 8.20 -29.50 -21.09
C PRO A 436 7.69 -28.35 -21.99
N PRO A 437 8.30 -28.14 -23.18
CA PRO A 437 7.86 -27.10 -24.09
C PRO A 437 6.39 -27.31 -24.40
N ALA A 438 5.61 -26.24 -24.27
CA ALA A 438 4.18 -26.27 -24.55
C ALA A 438 3.95 -26.89 -25.95
N ASP A 439 3.18 -27.96 -25.96
CA ASP A 439 2.90 -28.73 -27.16
C ASP A 439 2.20 -27.83 -28.19
N THR A 440 2.91 -27.46 -29.22
CA THR A 440 2.39 -26.64 -30.34
C THR A 440 1.58 -27.55 -31.28
N ARG A 441 0.54 -28.21 -30.77
CA ARG A 441 -0.44 -28.94 -31.57
C ARG A 441 -1.85 -28.42 -31.23
N SER A 442 -2.33 -27.55 -32.03
CA SER A 442 -3.65 -27.50 -32.70
C SER A 442 -3.95 -26.07 -33.19
#